data_e5e7dfd438f4eb6e2dd87c98134628b3
#
_entry.id   e5e7dfd438f4eb6e2dd87c98134628b3
#
_cell.length_a   1.000
_cell.length_b   1.000
_cell.length_c   1.000
_cell.angle_alpha   90.00
_cell.angle_beta   90.00
_cell.angle_gamma   90.00
#
_symmetry.space_group_name_H-M   'P 1'
#
loop_
_entity.id
_entity.type
_entity.pdbx_description
1 polymer ?
#
loop_
_entity_poly.entity_id
_entity_poly.type
_entity_poly.pdbx_seq_one_letter_code
_entity_poly.pdbx_strand_id
1 'polypeptide(L)'
;MSWYTIQDIDLLDTPALVVYPDRVRENIDRAIAMVGDAARLRPHVKTHKSPAVTQLMLDAGIGRFKCATIAEAEMLAIQGAPDVLLAYQPIGPKAGRLVKLIDRFPNTRFSCLIDHPGSATAMAAIFAAAGLNVPAWLDINAGMNRTGIVPDDSALQLYQTATALRGVTPVGLHVYDGHIRDTDPVVLQQQCDAAFAGVLALRERIAALLPGSPLLPVIAGGSPTFSVHAARESDIQCSPGTFVYWDKGYGDQFPAQPFRPAALVVTRVISRLGDSRLCLDLGHKSIAAENQLDRRVGFLNGEGLVPVGQSEEHLVVEAGAGHGYAIGTVFYGIPYHICPTVALYDRVFTIEDGKVSGEWRNVARDRQLTI
;
A
#
# COMPACT_ATOMS: atom_id res chain seq x y z
N MET A 1 16.74 -8.25 25.31
CA MET A 1 15.31 -7.97 25.14
C MET A 1 14.91 -8.30 23.71
N SER A 2 13.69 -8.77 23.51
CA SER A 2 13.17 -8.96 22.16
C SER A 2 12.99 -7.61 21.47
N TRP A 3 13.13 -7.56 20.15
CA TRP A 3 13.07 -6.32 19.35
C TRP A 3 11.75 -5.55 19.50
N TYR A 4 10.68 -6.23 19.90
CA TYR A 4 9.33 -5.68 20.03
C TYR A 4 8.97 -5.22 21.45
N THR A 5 9.79 -5.51 22.46
CA THR A 5 9.47 -5.24 23.86
C THR A 5 9.46 -3.74 24.15
N ILE A 6 8.40 -3.26 24.80
CA ILE A 6 8.25 -1.86 25.24
C ILE A 6 8.48 -1.83 26.76
N GLN A 7 9.43 -1.04 27.22
CA GLN A 7 9.85 -0.97 28.64
C GLN A 7 8.82 -0.25 29.52
N ASP A 8 8.20 0.81 28.97
CA ASP A 8 7.20 1.63 29.61
C ASP A 8 5.78 1.27 29.17
N ILE A 9 5.55 -0.04 28.98
CA ILE A 9 4.31 -0.58 28.43
C ILE A 9 3.06 -0.22 29.24
N ASP A 10 3.21 0.03 30.54
CA ASP A 10 2.10 0.42 31.41
C ASP A 10 1.59 1.83 31.13
N LEU A 11 2.34 2.66 30.40
CA LEU A 11 1.93 3.99 29.95
C LEU A 11 1.16 3.95 28.61
N LEU A 12 1.18 2.80 27.92
CA LEU A 12 0.49 2.63 26.65
C LEU A 12 -0.91 2.04 26.88
N ASP A 13 -1.93 2.81 26.57
CA ASP A 13 -3.31 2.32 26.55
C ASP A 13 -3.52 1.35 25.37
N THR A 14 -4.36 0.32 25.58
CA THR A 14 -4.62 -0.73 24.60
C THR A 14 -6.12 -0.83 24.29
N PRO A 15 -6.49 -1.31 23.08
CA PRO A 15 -5.61 -1.79 22.00
C PRO A 15 -4.91 -0.62 21.30
N ALA A 16 -3.63 -0.79 20.99
CA ALA A 16 -2.82 0.21 20.31
C ALA A 16 -2.12 -0.35 19.07
N LEU A 17 -1.95 0.47 18.05
CA LEU A 17 -1.05 0.18 16.94
C LEU A 17 0.27 0.90 17.19
N VAL A 18 1.36 0.15 17.23
CA VAL A 18 2.71 0.68 17.43
C VAL A 18 3.55 0.47 16.18
N VAL A 19 4.48 1.39 15.92
CA VAL A 19 5.41 1.33 14.79
C VAL A 19 6.83 1.49 15.31
N TYR A 20 7.76 0.76 14.73
CA TYR A 20 9.19 0.80 15.00
C TYR A 20 9.90 1.55 13.87
N PRO A 21 10.20 2.85 14.02
CA PRO A 21 10.75 3.70 12.95
C PRO A 21 12.01 3.15 12.30
N ASP A 22 12.92 2.57 13.08
CA ASP A 22 14.17 2.00 12.56
C ASP A 22 13.90 0.84 11.60
N ARG A 23 12.91 -0.01 11.90
CA ARG A 23 12.52 -1.10 11.01
C ARG A 23 11.81 -0.60 9.76
N VAL A 24 11.09 0.52 9.84
CA VAL A 24 10.53 1.21 8.67
C VAL A 24 11.65 1.71 7.77
N ARG A 25 12.68 2.37 8.33
CA ARG A 25 13.87 2.82 7.58
C ARG A 25 14.60 1.64 6.93
N GLU A 26 14.87 0.57 7.68
CA GLU A 26 15.46 -0.66 7.13
C GLU A 26 14.67 -1.23 5.95
N ASN A 27 13.35 -1.25 6.04
CA ASN A 27 12.50 -1.76 4.95
C ASN A 27 12.55 -0.85 3.72
N ILE A 28 12.63 0.47 3.90
CA ILE A 28 12.81 1.44 2.82
C ILE A 28 14.16 1.21 2.14
N ASP A 29 15.24 1.08 2.89
CA ASP A 29 16.60 0.83 2.37
C ASP A 29 16.67 -0.48 1.59
N ARG A 30 16.03 -1.53 2.09
CA ARG A 30 15.93 -2.83 1.40
C ARG A 30 15.17 -2.74 0.09
N ALA A 31 14.06 -1.99 0.07
CA ALA A 31 13.31 -1.77 -1.17
C ALA A 31 14.15 -1.02 -2.23
N ILE A 32 14.91 -0.01 -1.81
CA ILE A 32 15.84 0.71 -2.70
C ILE A 32 16.95 -0.23 -3.20
N ALA A 33 17.55 -1.02 -2.30
CA ALA A 33 18.58 -1.99 -2.67
C ALA A 33 18.09 -3.03 -3.69
N MET A 34 16.83 -3.48 -3.57
CA MET A 34 16.24 -4.44 -4.52
C MET A 34 16.08 -3.86 -5.93
N VAL A 35 15.74 -2.59 -6.08
CA VAL A 35 15.57 -1.96 -7.40
C VAL A 35 16.84 -1.30 -7.91
N GLY A 36 17.85 -1.09 -7.05
CA GLY A 36 19.13 -0.48 -7.39
C GLY A 36 19.11 1.06 -7.52
N ASP A 37 17.95 1.67 -7.76
CA ASP A 37 17.76 3.12 -7.89
C ASP A 37 16.41 3.53 -7.29
N ALA A 38 16.41 4.46 -6.32
CA ALA A 38 15.21 4.98 -5.70
C ALA A 38 14.20 5.58 -6.71
N ALA A 39 14.69 6.09 -7.84
CA ALA A 39 13.86 6.61 -8.93
C ALA A 39 12.98 5.53 -9.61
N ARG A 40 13.30 4.26 -9.44
CA ARG A 40 12.46 3.13 -9.90
C ARG A 40 11.34 2.78 -8.92
N LEU A 41 11.34 3.32 -7.70
CA LEU A 41 10.28 3.11 -6.75
C LEU A 41 9.15 4.14 -6.94
N ARG A 42 7.92 3.63 -6.92
CA ARG A 42 6.67 4.42 -6.82
C ARG A 42 5.77 3.77 -5.75
N PRO A 43 6.15 3.85 -4.47
CA PRO A 43 5.45 3.16 -3.39
C PRO A 43 3.99 3.59 -3.27
N HIS A 44 3.12 2.63 -2.91
CA HIS A 44 1.72 2.92 -2.67
C HIS A 44 1.47 3.28 -1.20
N VAL A 45 1.11 4.54 -0.92
CA VAL A 45 0.95 5.06 0.45
C VAL A 45 -0.33 4.62 1.17
N LYS A 46 -1.22 3.89 0.47
CA LYS A 46 -2.48 3.39 1.07
C LYS A 46 -2.27 2.51 2.32
N THR A 47 -1.06 1.94 2.48
CA THR A 47 -0.74 1.09 3.62
C THR A 47 -0.58 1.91 4.89
N HIS A 48 0.21 2.96 4.85
CA HIS A 48 0.56 3.74 6.05
C HIS A 48 -0.29 5.01 6.24
N LYS A 49 -0.75 5.68 5.18
CA LYS A 49 -1.59 6.90 5.23
C LYS A 49 -1.03 8.02 6.10
N SER A 50 0.29 8.02 6.33
CA SER A 50 0.99 8.86 7.31
C SER A 50 1.98 9.80 6.65
N PRO A 51 1.96 11.12 7.00
CA PRO A 51 2.97 12.09 6.60
C PRO A 51 4.38 11.68 7.02
N ALA A 52 4.53 11.16 8.25
CA ALA A 52 5.84 10.79 8.80
C ALA A 52 6.53 9.69 7.98
N VAL A 53 5.80 8.63 7.60
CA VAL A 53 6.36 7.57 6.73
C VAL A 53 6.65 8.11 5.32
N THR A 54 5.81 9.02 4.80
CA THR A 54 6.09 9.70 3.53
C THR A 54 7.41 10.47 3.61
N GLN A 55 7.64 11.21 4.70
CA GLN A 55 8.89 11.94 4.91
C GLN A 55 10.10 11.02 4.93
N LEU A 56 10.05 9.89 5.65
CA LEU A 56 11.14 8.90 5.65
C LEU A 56 11.48 8.40 4.23
N MET A 57 10.47 8.20 3.38
CA MET A 57 10.69 7.80 1.99
C MET A 57 11.29 8.94 1.14
N LEU A 58 10.85 10.19 1.34
CA LEU A 58 11.42 11.37 0.68
C LEU A 58 12.88 11.57 1.08
N ASP A 59 13.20 11.45 2.37
CA ASP A 59 14.57 11.56 2.91
C ASP A 59 15.50 10.48 2.34
N ALA A 60 14.94 9.30 2.02
CA ALA A 60 15.65 8.21 1.35
C ALA A 60 15.76 8.39 -0.18
N GLY A 61 15.33 9.52 -0.73
CA GLY A 61 15.44 9.84 -2.16
C GLY A 61 14.30 9.32 -3.05
N ILE A 62 13.22 8.77 -2.47
CA ILE A 62 12.06 8.34 -3.24
C ILE A 62 11.20 9.56 -3.57
N GLY A 63 11.15 9.95 -4.85
CA GLY A 63 10.40 11.14 -5.30
C GLY A 63 9.09 10.81 -6.03
N ARG A 64 8.74 9.55 -6.25
CA ARG A 64 7.54 9.11 -6.97
C ARG A 64 6.66 8.31 -6.06
N PHE A 65 5.36 8.61 -6.03
CA PHE A 65 4.42 7.95 -5.14
C PHE A 65 3.14 7.52 -5.87
N LYS A 66 2.47 6.52 -5.32
CA LYS A 66 1.15 6.06 -5.74
C LYS A 66 0.17 6.16 -4.57
N CYS A 67 -1.04 6.62 -4.84
CA CYS A 67 -2.11 6.76 -3.88
C CYS A 67 -3.45 6.23 -4.42
N ALA A 68 -4.42 5.97 -3.53
CA ALA A 68 -5.74 5.46 -3.89
C ALA A 68 -6.86 6.49 -3.70
N THR A 69 -6.59 7.60 -3.01
CA THR A 69 -7.61 8.62 -2.69
C THR A 69 -7.05 10.02 -2.91
N ILE A 70 -7.96 11.00 -3.10
CA ILE A 70 -7.57 12.42 -3.15
C ILE A 70 -6.92 12.85 -1.83
N ALA A 71 -7.40 12.37 -0.69
CA ALA A 71 -6.81 12.67 0.62
C ALA A 71 -5.36 12.17 0.73
N GLU A 72 -5.06 10.96 0.23
CA GLU A 72 -3.69 10.47 0.15
C GLU A 72 -2.83 11.32 -0.79
N ALA A 73 -3.38 11.75 -1.94
CA ALA A 73 -2.68 12.63 -2.87
C ALA A 73 -2.40 14.01 -2.24
N GLU A 74 -3.35 14.56 -1.49
CA GLU A 74 -3.20 15.82 -0.75
C GLU A 74 -2.14 15.69 0.35
N MET A 75 -2.17 14.61 1.13
CA MET A 75 -1.14 14.32 2.13
C MET A 75 0.26 14.28 1.52
N LEU A 76 0.43 13.60 0.38
CA LEU A 76 1.70 13.54 -0.35
C LEU A 76 2.18 14.91 -0.81
N ALA A 77 1.29 15.73 -1.36
CA ALA A 77 1.61 17.08 -1.81
C ALA A 77 1.97 18.02 -0.67
N ILE A 78 1.30 17.94 0.48
CA ILE A 78 1.64 18.68 1.71
C ILE A 78 3.06 18.32 2.17
N GLN A 79 3.50 17.06 2.01
CA GLN A 79 4.86 16.64 2.33
C GLN A 79 5.90 17.01 1.24
N GLY A 80 5.48 17.67 0.17
CA GLY A 80 6.39 18.07 -0.91
C GLY A 80 6.75 16.95 -1.88
N ALA A 81 5.97 15.88 -1.97
CA ALA A 81 6.19 14.82 -2.95
C ALA A 81 6.14 15.38 -4.39
N PRO A 82 7.21 15.21 -5.20
CA PRO A 82 7.28 15.87 -6.51
C PRO A 82 6.43 15.17 -7.59
N ASP A 83 6.16 13.87 -7.49
CA ASP A 83 5.39 13.11 -8.48
C ASP A 83 4.41 12.15 -7.78
N VAL A 84 3.10 12.36 -8.01
CA VAL A 84 2.00 11.64 -7.36
C VAL A 84 1.06 11.06 -8.41
N LEU A 85 0.96 9.73 -8.46
CA LEU A 85 -0.05 9.03 -9.23
C LEU A 85 -1.27 8.72 -8.36
N LEU A 86 -2.40 9.33 -8.66
CA LEU A 86 -3.70 8.81 -8.20
C LEU A 86 -4.01 7.54 -9.00
N ALA A 87 -3.70 6.37 -8.40
CA ALA A 87 -3.91 5.06 -9.02
C ALA A 87 -5.41 4.69 -9.00
N TYR A 88 -6.19 5.57 -9.58
CA TYR A 88 -7.65 5.51 -9.67
C TYR A 88 -8.12 6.31 -10.88
N GLN A 89 -9.26 5.92 -11.44
CA GLN A 89 -9.96 6.70 -12.46
C GLN A 89 -10.78 7.77 -11.72
N PRO A 90 -10.47 9.07 -11.81
CA PRO A 90 -11.18 10.12 -11.09
C PRO A 90 -12.53 10.46 -11.71
N ILE A 91 -13.52 9.59 -11.52
CA ILE A 91 -14.86 9.74 -12.05
C ILE A 91 -15.72 10.67 -11.18
N GLY A 92 -16.62 11.41 -11.82
CA GLY A 92 -17.57 12.32 -11.16
C GLY A 92 -16.84 13.41 -10.34
N PRO A 93 -17.23 13.65 -9.08
CA PRO A 93 -16.66 14.74 -8.27
C PRO A 93 -15.14 14.64 -8.06
N LYS A 94 -14.55 13.45 -8.19
CA LYS A 94 -13.11 13.27 -8.02
C LYS A 94 -12.27 13.99 -9.08
N ALA A 95 -12.78 14.12 -10.32
CA ALA A 95 -12.07 14.88 -11.35
C ALA A 95 -11.97 16.37 -10.98
N GLY A 96 -13.03 16.98 -10.48
CA GLY A 96 -13.03 18.35 -9.99
C GLY A 96 -12.15 18.54 -8.74
N ARG A 97 -12.12 17.54 -7.84
CA ARG A 97 -11.20 17.57 -6.68
C ARG A 97 -9.73 17.45 -7.12
N LEU A 98 -9.43 16.65 -8.13
CA LEU A 98 -8.08 16.58 -8.70
C LEU A 98 -7.65 17.91 -9.32
N VAL A 99 -8.56 18.62 -10.01
CA VAL A 99 -8.30 19.99 -10.52
C VAL A 99 -7.92 20.93 -9.37
N LYS A 100 -8.69 20.94 -8.27
CA LYS A 100 -8.38 21.78 -7.09
C LYS A 100 -7.04 21.41 -6.46
N LEU A 101 -6.70 20.13 -6.45
CA LEU A 101 -5.43 19.64 -5.91
C LEU A 101 -4.24 20.14 -6.75
N ILE A 102 -4.35 20.04 -8.07
CA ILE A 102 -3.32 20.53 -9.01
C ILE A 102 -3.12 22.06 -8.87
N ASP A 103 -4.20 22.80 -8.79
CA ASP A 103 -4.17 24.27 -8.60
C ASP A 103 -3.47 24.64 -7.28
N ARG A 104 -3.81 23.95 -6.20
CA ARG A 104 -3.27 24.23 -4.87
C ARG A 104 -1.80 23.86 -4.68
N PHE A 105 -1.33 22.82 -5.36
CA PHE A 105 0.02 22.27 -5.19
C PHE A 105 0.80 22.25 -6.53
N PRO A 106 1.16 23.42 -7.07
CA PRO A 106 1.78 23.55 -8.41
C PRO A 106 3.17 22.89 -8.50
N ASN A 107 3.82 22.61 -7.36
CA ASN A 107 5.14 21.96 -7.31
C ASN A 107 5.04 20.42 -7.33
N THR A 108 3.84 19.86 -7.26
CA THR A 108 3.59 18.41 -7.33
C THR A 108 3.02 18.06 -8.70
N ARG A 109 3.68 17.17 -9.42
CA ARG A 109 3.15 16.62 -10.67
C ARG A 109 2.13 15.53 -10.35
N PHE A 110 0.85 15.82 -10.57
CA PHE A 110 -0.21 14.83 -10.43
C PHE A 110 -0.49 14.11 -11.74
N SER A 111 -0.87 12.84 -11.63
CA SER A 111 -1.34 12.00 -12.72
C SER A 111 -2.47 11.09 -12.24
N CYS A 112 -3.24 10.52 -13.16
CA CYS A 112 -4.34 9.60 -12.85
C CYS A 112 -4.37 8.41 -13.81
N LEU A 113 -5.34 7.50 -13.62
CA LEU A 113 -5.56 6.35 -14.50
C LEU A 113 -6.70 6.58 -15.48
N ILE A 114 -6.58 5.96 -16.65
CA ILE A 114 -7.64 5.80 -17.66
C ILE A 114 -7.68 4.35 -18.14
N ASP A 115 -8.87 3.79 -18.35
CA ASP A 115 -9.07 2.42 -18.86
C ASP A 115 -10.30 2.28 -19.78
N HIS A 116 -11.00 3.39 -20.05
CA HIS A 116 -12.19 3.37 -20.90
C HIS A 116 -12.32 4.69 -21.68
N PRO A 117 -12.63 4.67 -23.00
CA PRO A 117 -12.71 5.90 -23.81
C PRO A 117 -13.71 6.93 -23.29
N GLY A 118 -14.91 6.48 -22.87
CA GLY A 118 -15.96 7.37 -22.36
C GLY A 118 -15.55 8.08 -21.07
N SER A 119 -14.92 7.38 -20.12
CA SER A 119 -14.41 8.00 -18.89
C SER A 119 -13.22 8.94 -19.16
N ALA A 120 -12.33 8.56 -20.07
CA ALA A 120 -11.21 9.41 -20.47
C ALA A 120 -11.71 10.72 -21.11
N THR A 121 -12.74 10.65 -22.00
CA THR A 121 -13.35 11.83 -22.60
C THR A 121 -14.02 12.74 -21.56
N ALA A 122 -14.78 12.15 -20.62
CA ALA A 122 -15.44 12.93 -19.56
C ALA A 122 -14.44 13.64 -18.64
N MET A 123 -13.37 12.96 -18.23
CA MET A 123 -12.29 13.57 -17.43
C MET A 123 -11.56 14.66 -18.21
N ALA A 124 -11.20 14.39 -19.47
CA ALA A 124 -10.51 15.34 -20.34
C ALA A 124 -11.29 16.64 -20.49
N ALA A 125 -12.62 16.57 -20.66
CA ALA A 125 -13.48 17.76 -20.75
C ALA A 125 -13.40 18.61 -19.47
N ILE A 126 -13.38 17.99 -18.28
CA ILE A 126 -13.27 18.69 -16.98
C ILE A 126 -11.89 19.36 -16.87
N PHE A 127 -10.83 18.65 -17.22
CA PHE A 127 -9.48 19.17 -17.13
C PHE A 127 -9.23 20.29 -18.16
N ALA A 128 -9.69 20.13 -19.40
CA ALA A 128 -9.60 21.16 -20.42
C ALA A 128 -10.38 22.42 -20.06
N ALA A 129 -11.55 22.29 -19.44
CA ALA A 129 -12.35 23.43 -18.95
C ALA A 129 -11.61 24.21 -17.84
N ALA A 130 -10.74 23.55 -17.08
CA ALA A 130 -9.87 24.17 -16.09
C ALA A 130 -8.54 24.66 -16.68
N GLY A 131 -8.33 24.57 -18.00
CA GLY A 131 -7.08 24.95 -18.65
C GLY A 131 -5.89 23.99 -18.40
N LEU A 132 -6.18 22.79 -17.90
CA LEU A 132 -5.18 21.79 -17.54
C LEU A 132 -5.02 20.73 -18.64
N ASN A 133 -3.81 20.14 -18.67
CA ASN A 133 -3.52 18.92 -19.43
C ASN A 133 -2.87 17.91 -18.47
N VAL A 134 -3.68 16.96 -17.95
CA VAL A 134 -3.29 16.06 -16.86
C VAL A 134 -2.63 14.80 -17.42
N PRO A 135 -1.43 14.41 -16.97
CA PRO A 135 -0.81 13.14 -17.33
C PRO A 135 -1.71 11.95 -16.92
N ALA A 136 -1.97 11.04 -17.85
CA ALA A 136 -2.80 9.88 -17.64
C ALA A 136 -2.05 8.59 -17.97
N TRP A 137 -2.12 7.60 -17.08
CA TRP A 137 -1.56 6.27 -17.31
C TRP A 137 -2.68 5.34 -17.76
N LEU A 138 -2.45 4.57 -18.81
CA LEU A 138 -3.38 3.51 -19.20
C LEU A 138 -3.31 2.41 -18.14
N ASP A 139 -4.43 2.16 -17.46
CA ASP A 139 -4.56 1.05 -16.53
C ASP A 139 -4.80 -0.24 -17.33
N ILE A 140 -3.87 -1.19 -17.25
CA ILE A 140 -3.88 -2.41 -18.03
C ILE A 140 -4.30 -3.59 -17.16
N ASN A 141 -5.31 -4.31 -17.61
CA ASN A 141 -5.74 -5.56 -16.99
C ASN A 141 -4.84 -6.72 -17.48
N ALA A 142 -3.89 -7.10 -16.69
CA ALA A 142 -3.01 -8.26 -16.94
C ALA A 142 -3.50 -9.54 -16.24
N GLY A 143 -4.81 -9.66 -15.95
CA GLY A 143 -5.43 -10.84 -15.34
C GLY A 143 -6.02 -10.62 -13.95
N MET A 144 -5.84 -9.45 -13.33
CA MET A 144 -6.46 -9.13 -12.02
C MET A 144 -7.99 -9.04 -12.10
N ASN A 145 -8.56 -8.68 -13.26
CA ASN A 145 -10.01 -8.60 -13.53
C ASN A 145 -10.76 -7.72 -12.52
N ARG A 146 -10.18 -6.59 -12.14
CA ARG A 146 -10.76 -5.61 -11.21
C ARG A 146 -11.01 -4.27 -11.88
N THR A 147 -9.97 -3.70 -12.50
CA THR A 147 -9.97 -2.49 -13.31
C THR A 147 -9.01 -2.69 -14.48
N GLY A 148 -8.99 -1.77 -15.40
CA GLY A 148 -8.05 -1.79 -16.52
C GLY A 148 -8.63 -2.36 -17.81
N ILE A 149 -8.03 -1.96 -18.91
CA ILE A 149 -8.32 -2.45 -20.25
C ILE A 149 -7.38 -3.60 -20.62
N VAL A 150 -7.89 -4.61 -21.35
CA VAL A 150 -7.04 -5.72 -21.83
C VAL A 150 -5.99 -5.18 -22.80
N PRO A 151 -4.72 -5.68 -22.77
CA PRO A 151 -3.63 -5.20 -23.63
C PRO A 151 -3.73 -5.68 -25.09
N ASP A 152 -4.84 -5.36 -25.74
CA ASP A 152 -5.17 -5.71 -27.13
C ASP A 152 -5.40 -4.46 -28.01
N ASP A 153 -6.16 -4.60 -29.09
CA ASP A 153 -6.50 -3.50 -30.00
C ASP A 153 -7.30 -2.41 -29.29
N SER A 154 -8.13 -2.76 -28.31
CA SER A 154 -8.92 -1.78 -27.57
C SER A 154 -8.04 -0.85 -26.71
N ALA A 155 -6.96 -1.36 -26.12
CA ALA A 155 -6.00 -0.53 -25.40
C ALA A 155 -5.22 0.40 -26.33
N LEU A 156 -4.87 -0.07 -27.54
CA LEU A 156 -4.21 0.77 -28.54
C LEU A 156 -5.16 1.89 -29.01
N GLN A 157 -6.44 1.60 -29.24
CA GLN A 157 -7.46 2.58 -29.56
C GLN A 157 -7.68 3.59 -28.44
N LEU A 158 -7.68 3.14 -27.18
CA LEU A 158 -7.76 4.03 -26.03
C LEU A 158 -6.58 4.99 -25.98
N TYR A 159 -5.35 4.50 -26.23
CA TYR A 159 -4.16 5.35 -26.30
C TYR A 159 -4.30 6.41 -27.40
N GLN A 160 -4.70 6.03 -28.62
CA GLN A 160 -4.91 6.94 -29.74
C GLN A 160 -6.01 7.97 -29.44
N THR A 161 -7.13 7.52 -28.86
CA THR A 161 -8.21 8.41 -28.44
C THR A 161 -7.71 9.42 -27.40
N ALA A 162 -7.05 8.95 -26.35
CA ALA A 162 -6.52 9.83 -25.29
C ALA A 162 -5.49 10.84 -25.81
N THR A 163 -4.66 10.46 -26.78
CA THR A 163 -3.70 11.36 -27.43
C THR A 163 -4.38 12.50 -28.19
N ALA A 164 -5.57 12.27 -28.73
CA ALA A 164 -6.33 13.28 -29.45
C ALA A 164 -7.18 14.19 -28.54
N LEU A 165 -7.38 13.83 -27.27
CA LEU A 165 -8.17 14.62 -26.33
C LEU A 165 -7.39 15.82 -25.78
N ARG A 166 -8.06 16.97 -25.70
CA ARG A 166 -7.56 18.11 -24.89
C ARG A 166 -7.89 17.86 -23.42
N GLY A 167 -6.93 18.08 -22.53
CA GLY A 167 -7.11 17.94 -21.09
C GLY A 167 -6.46 16.70 -20.48
N VAL A 168 -6.08 15.72 -21.28
CA VAL A 168 -5.27 14.57 -20.82
C VAL A 168 -4.10 14.31 -21.77
N THR A 169 -3.02 13.75 -21.25
CA THR A 169 -1.89 13.26 -22.04
C THR A 169 -1.52 11.86 -21.57
N PRO A 170 -1.62 10.82 -22.41
CA PRO A 170 -1.15 9.49 -22.05
C PRO A 170 0.38 9.48 -21.90
N VAL A 171 0.87 9.01 -20.73
CA VAL A 171 2.30 9.11 -20.37
C VAL A 171 2.94 7.76 -20.04
N GLY A 172 2.19 6.69 -20.02
CA GLY A 172 2.69 5.36 -19.69
C GLY A 172 1.62 4.34 -19.45
N LEU A 173 2.06 3.13 -19.06
CA LEU A 173 1.20 2.01 -18.72
C LEU A 173 1.27 1.73 -17.20
N HIS A 174 0.13 1.46 -16.58
CA HIS A 174 0.04 1.03 -15.19
C HIS A 174 -0.51 -0.40 -15.16
N VAL A 175 0.17 -1.29 -14.44
CA VAL A 175 -0.15 -2.73 -14.43
C VAL A 175 -0.12 -3.24 -13.00
N TYR A 176 -1.28 -3.59 -12.44
CA TYR A 176 -1.37 -4.20 -11.12
C TYR A 176 -1.71 -5.69 -11.24
N ASP A 177 -0.82 -6.53 -10.77
CA ASP A 177 -0.88 -7.99 -10.87
C ASP A 177 -1.08 -8.69 -9.52
N GLY A 178 -1.79 -8.08 -8.60
CA GLY A 178 -1.98 -8.55 -7.22
C GLY A 178 -2.72 -9.89 -7.06
N HIS A 179 -3.19 -10.50 -8.16
CA HIS A 179 -3.74 -11.86 -8.21
C HIS A 179 -2.64 -12.92 -8.29
N ILE A 180 -1.41 -12.55 -8.71
CA ILE A 180 -0.26 -13.45 -8.80
C ILE A 180 0.37 -13.53 -7.42
N ARG A 181 0.30 -14.73 -6.81
CA ARG A 181 0.67 -14.94 -5.41
C ARG A 181 1.29 -16.31 -5.16
N ASP A 182 1.90 -16.91 -6.15
CA ASP A 182 2.58 -18.20 -5.95
C ASP A 182 3.73 -18.05 -4.97
N THR A 183 3.95 -19.06 -4.14
CA THR A 183 5.02 -19.07 -3.14
C THR A 183 6.33 -19.62 -3.68
N ASP A 184 6.27 -20.40 -4.77
CA ASP A 184 7.44 -20.84 -5.50
C ASP A 184 7.98 -19.70 -6.36
N PRO A 185 9.23 -19.23 -6.16
CA PRO A 185 9.79 -18.11 -6.91
C PRO A 185 9.86 -18.33 -8.42
N VAL A 186 10.05 -19.57 -8.86
CA VAL A 186 10.13 -19.91 -10.29
C VAL A 186 8.75 -19.80 -10.93
N VAL A 187 7.73 -20.34 -10.27
CA VAL A 187 6.32 -20.26 -10.72
C VAL A 187 5.84 -18.82 -10.68
N LEU A 188 6.16 -18.08 -9.61
CA LEU A 188 5.85 -16.65 -9.49
C LEU A 188 6.44 -15.85 -10.67
N GLN A 189 7.72 -16.09 -11.00
CA GLN A 189 8.38 -15.45 -12.13
C GLN A 189 7.66 -15.77 -13.45
N GLN A 190 7.36 -17.05 -13.71
CA GLN A 190 6.68 -17.49 -14.93
C GLN A 190 5.29 -16.87 -15.08
N GLN A 191 4.51 -16.83 -14.00
CA GLN A 191 3.18 -16.19 -13.99
C GLN A 191 3.28 -14.70 -14.26
N CYS A 192 4.24 -13.99 -13.64
CA CYS A 192 4.49 -12.57 -13.88
C CYS A 192 4.92 -12.32 -15.35
N ASP A 193 5.78 -13.15 -15.90
CA ASP A 193 6.24 -12.98 -17.28
C ASP A 193 5.11 -13.23 -18.28
N ALA A 194 4.30 -14.25 -18.06
CA ALA A 194 3.12 -14.52 -18.89
C ALA A 194 2.11 -13.36 -18.85
N ALA A 195 1.80 -12.84 -17.65
CA ALA A 195 0.89 -11.70 -17.50
C ALA A 195 1.46 -10.40 -18.12
N PHE A 196 2.76 -10.22 -18.07
CA PHE A 196 3.44 -9.02 -18.55
C PHE A 196 3.73 -9.03 -20.05
N ALA A 197 3.73 -10.19 -20.71
CA ALA A 197 4.02 -10.31 -22.15
C ALA A 197 3.09 -9.47 -23.03
N GLY A 198 1.77 -9.48 -22.75
CA GLY A 198 0.80 -8.65 -23.45
C GLY A 198 1.03 -7.15 -23.24
N VAL A 199 1.50 -6.76 -22.06
CA VAL A 199 1.84 -5.35 -21.74
C VAL A 199 3.03 -4.88 -22.56
N LEU A 200 4.08 -5.69 -22.66
CA LEU A 200 5.26 -5.37 -23.47
C LEU A 200 4.90 -5.31 -24.96
N ALA A 201 4.11 -6.25 -25.46
CA ALA A 201 3.63 -6.22 -26.84
C ALA A 201 2.80 -4.97 -27.15
N LEU A 202 1.91 -4.56 -26.25
CA LEU A 202 1.14 -3.29 -26.39
C LEU A 202 2.09 -2.08 -26.41
N ARG A 203 3.10 -2.07 -25.54
CA ARG A 203 4.11 -1.01 -25.43
C ARG A 203 4.86 -0.83 -26.75
N GLU A 204 5.31 -1.90 -27.38
CA GLU A 204 5.96 -1.89 -28.68
C GLU A 204 5.04 -1.39 -29.80
N ARG A 205 3.77 -1.82 -29.79
CA ARG A 205 2.77 -1.35 -30.75
C ARG A 205 2.51 0.16 -30.62
N ILE A 206 2.49 0.69 -29.38
CA ILE A 206 2.37 2.14 -29.16
C ILE A 206 3.63 2.86 -29.65
N ALA A 207 4.82 2.32 -29.40
CA ALA A 207 6.08 2.90 -29.87
C ALA A 207 6.13 2.98 -31.41
N ALA A 208 5.58 1.99 -32.10
CA ALA A 208 5.47 2.01 -33.56
C ALA A 208 4.62 3.15 -34.12
N LEU A 209 3.70 3.72 -33.32
CA LEU A 209 2.92 4.90 -33.70
C LEU A 209 3.72 6.22 -33.54
N LEU A 210 4.83 6.19 -32.83
CA LEU A 210 5.65 7.34 -32.46
C LEU A 210 7.12 7.12 -32.83
N PRO A 211 7.47 6.98 -34.11
CA PRO A 211 8.85 6.71 -34.51
C PRO A 211 9.84 7.75 -33.95
N GLY A 212 10.91 7.27 -33.33
CA GLY A 212 11.93 8.11 -32.70
C GLY A 212 11.64 8.59 -31.29
N SER A 213 10.48 8.28 -30.73
CA SER A 213 10.16 8.55 -29.32
C SER A 213 10.67 7.42 -28.42
N PRO A 214 11.05 7.71 -27.17
CA PRO A 214 11.39 6.65 -26.20
C PRO A 214 10.17 5.79 -25.89
N LEU A 215 10.42 4.53 -25.50
CA LEU A 215 9.37 3.63 -25.02
C LEU A 215 8.63 4.23 -23.83
N LEU A 216 7.32 4.04 -23.77
CA LEU A 216 6.53 4.50 -22.64
C LEU A 216 6.99 3.81 -21.34
N PRO A 217 7.13 4.54 -20.22
CA PRO A 217 7.41 3.92 -18.93
C PRO A 217 6.25 3.03 -18.46
N VAL A 218 6.57 2.02 -17.66
CA VAL A 218 5.57 1.12 -17.07
C VAL A 218 5.67 1.18 -15.56
N ILE A 219 4.53 1.30 -14.88
CA ILE A 219 4.40 1.13 -13.43
C ILE A 219 3.85 -0.26 -13.20
N ALA A 220 4.61 -1.12 -12.52
CA ALA A 220 4.29 -2.53 -12.40
C ALA A 220 4.14 -2.99 -10.95
N GLY A 221 3.26 -3.97 -10.77
CA GLY A 221 3.18 -4.83 -9.61
C GLY A 221 2.63 -4.23 -8.34
N GLY A 222 2.77 -5.03 -7.33
CA GLY A 222 2.46 -4.75 -5.92
C GLY A 222 3.45 -5.48 -5.02
N SER A 223 3.14 -5.64 -3.73
CA SER A 223 4.05 -6.31 -2.79
C SER A 223 4.33 -7.79 -3.13
N PRO A 224 3.37 -8.62 -3.60
CA PRO A 224 3.66 -10.01 -3.95
C PRO A 224 4.70 -10.17 -5.05
N THR A 225 4.59 -9.38 -6.11
CA THR A 225 5.39 -9.49 -7.34
C THR A 225 6.59 -8.54 -7.36
N PHE A 226 6.84 -7.84 -6.24
CA PHE A 226 7.86 -6.79 -6.19
C PHE A 226 9.26 -7.31 -6.55
N SER A 227 9.66 -8.46 -6.04
CA SER A 227 10.99 -9.03 -6.34
C SER A 227 11.17 -9.31 -7.84
N VAL A 228 10.13 -9.77 -8.51
CA VAL A 228 10.14 -10.04 -9.95
C VAL A 228 10.31 -8.74 -10.75
N HIS A 229 9.49 -7.73 -10.46
CA HIS A 229 9.55 -6.47 -11.20
C HIS A 229 10.79 -5.63 -10.85
N ALA A 230 11.34 -5.77 -9.64
CA ALA A 230 12.60 -5.14 -9.25
C ALA A 230 13.80 -5.63 -10.10
N ALA A 231 13.78 -6.91 -10.49
CA ALA A 231 14.80 -7.50 -11.34
C ALA A 231 14.69 -7.13 -12.84
N ARG A 232 13.59 -6.48 -13.26
CA ARG A 232 13.40 -6.05 -14.66
C ARG A 232 14.26 -4.84 -15.00
N GLU A 233 14.24 -4.42 -16.26
CA GLU A 233 14.96 -3.25 -16.79
C GLU A 233 14.59 -1.94 -16.08
N SER A 234 15.47 -0.97 -16.20
CA SER A 234 15.42 0.30 -15.41
C SER A 234 14.23 1.21 -15.72
N ASP A 235 13.55 1.05 -16.83
CA ASP A 235 12.37 1.84 -17.22
C ASP A 235 11.06 1.32 -16.60
N ILE A 236 11.11 0.18 -15.89
CA ILE A 236 9.98 -0.36 -15.12
C ILE A 236 10.02 0.21 -13.70
N GLN A 237 8.98 0.96 -13.33
CA GLN A 237 8.79 1.48 -11.99
C GLN A 237 8.05 0.45 -11.14
N CYS A 238 8.57 0.16 -9.94
CA CYS A 238 7.99 -0.80 -9.02
C CYS A 238 7.08 -0.14 -7.99
N SER A 239 5.92 -0.76 -7.70
CA SER A 239 4.86 -0.14 -6.92
C SER A 239 4.45 -0.96 -5.67
N PRO A 240 5.39 -1.39 -4.79
CA PRO A 240 5.04 -2.04 -3.54
C PRO A 240 4.40 -1.04 -2.56
N GLY A 241 3.62 -1.53 -1.59
CA GLY A 241 3.01 -0.66 -0.57
C GLY A 241 3.24 -1.19 0.84
N THR A 242 3.05 -2.48 1.06
CA THR A 242 3.06 -3.09 2.39
C THR A 242 4.47 -3.22 2.98
N PHE A 243 5.51 -3.12 2.14
CA PHE A 243 6.91 -3.32 2.53
C PHE A 243 7.33 -2.46 3.73
N VAL A 244 6.82 -1.23 3.86
CA VAL A 244 7.19 -0.29 4.95
C VAL A 244 6.87 -0.84 6.33
N TYR A 245 5.76 -1.61 6.46
CA TYR A 245 5.32 -2.19 7.73
C TYR A 245 5.45 -3.71 7.77
N TRP A 246 5.36 -4.37 6.63
CA TRP A 246 5.41 -5.81 6.41
C TRP A 246 4.57 -6.61 7.40
N ASP A 247 3.52 -7.22 6.89
CA ASP A 247 2.56 -7.95 7.71
C ASP A 247 2.81 -9.48 7.74
N LYS A 248 2.08 -10.16 8.62
CA LYS A 248 2.20 -11.62 8.76
C LYS A 248 1.76 -12.35 7.50
N GLY A 249 0.71 -11.86 6.82
CA GLY A 249 0.21 -12.49 5.60
C GLY A 249 1.26 -12.57 4.52
N TYR A 250 1.96 -11.48 4.25
CA TYR A 250 3.06 -11.48 3.28
C TYR A 250 4.34 -12.12 3.84
N GLY A 251 4.60 -12.00 5.14
CA GLY A 251 5.75 -12.66 5.75
C GLY A 251 5.69 -14.18 5.64
N ASP A 252 4.51 -14.76 5.86
CA ASP A 252 4.28 -16.21 5.74
C ASP A 252 4.29 -16.66 4.26
N GLN A 253 3.73 -15.85 3.35
CA GLN A 253 3.57 -16.20 1.95
C GLN A 253 4.84 -15.98 1.13
N PHE A 254 5.64 -14.95 1.44
CA PHE A 254 6.83 -14.55 0.70
C PHE A 254 8.06 -14.44 1.59
N PRO A 255 8.51 -15.54 2.25
CA PRO A 255 9.62 -15.51 3.20
C PRO A 255 10.96 -15.12 2.56
N ALA A 256 11.08 -15.23 1.24
CA ALA A 256 12.27 -14.81 0.48
C ALA A 256 12.39 -13.29 0.31
N GLN A 257 11.30 -12.52 0.53
CA GLN A 257 11.39 -11.06 0.51
C GLN A 257 12.05 -10.55 1.81
N PRO A 258 12.99 -9.60 1.74
CA PRO A 258 13.86 -9.27 2.88
C PRO A 258 13.21 -8.38 3.95
N PHE A 259 11.92 -8.09 3.83
CA PHE A 259 11.23 -7.14 4.71
C PHE A 259 10.93 -7.74 6.09
N ARG A 260 10.84 -6.86 7.09
CA ARG A 260 10.59 -7.23 8.47
C ARG A 260 9.33 -6.53 9.00
N PRO A 261 8.53 -7.20 9.86
CA PRO A 261 7.44 -6.52 10.56
C PRO A 261 7.95 -5.28 11.30
N ALA A 262 7.34 -4.14 11.03
CA ALA A 262 7.66 -2.84 11.62
C ALA A 262 6.47 -2.18 12.31
N ALA A 263 5.30 -2.84 12.29
CA ALA A 263 4.08 -2.40 12.97
C ALA A 263 3.43 -3.58 13.68
N LEU A 264 3.00 -3.37 14.93
CA LEU A 264 2.36 -4.38 15.76
C LEU A 264 1.09 -3.80 16.41
N VAL A 265 0.09 -4.64 16.60
CA VAL A 265 -0.99 -4.35 17.55
C VAL A 265 -0.56 -4.79 18.95
N VAL A 266 -0.78 -3.93 19.94
CA VAL A 266 -0.56 -4.24 21.35
C VAL A 266 -1.92 -4.39 22.03
N THR A 267 -2.09 -5.46 22.79
CA THR A 267 -3.36 -5.81 23.44
C THR A 267 -3.12 -6.41 24.82
N ARG A 268 -4.13 -6.35 25.71
CA ARG A 268 -4.07 -6.89 27.06
C ARG A 268 -5.14 -7.93 27.34
N VAL A 269 -4.80 -8.84 28.23
CA VAL A 269 -5.80 -9.71 28.86
C VAL A 269 -6.67 -8.88 29.79
N ILE A 270 -7.96 -8.80 29.48
CA ILE A 270 -8.94 -8.08 30.30
C ILE A 270 -9.81 -8.99 31.14
N SER A 271 -9.90 -10.29 30.76
CA SER A 271 -10.69 -11.27 31.50
C SER A 271 -10.15 -12.68 31.30
N ARG A 272 -10.36 -13.54 32.29
CA ARG A 272 -10.10 -14.98 32.22
C ARG A 272 -11.42 -15.74 32.23
N LEU A 273 -11.57 -16.71 31.34
CA LEU A 273 -12.79 -17.51 31.17
C LEU A 273 -12.47 -18.98 31.50
N GLY A 274 -12.68 -19.34 32.76
CA GLY A 274 -12.26 -20.65 33.27
C GLY A 274 -10.74 -20.80 33.30
N ASP A 275 -10.24 -22.01 33.04
CA ASP A 275 -8.83 -22.38 33.17
C ASP A 275 -8.05 -22.29 31.87
N SER A 276 -8.74 -22.17 30.72
CA SER A 276 -8.10 -22.30 29.41
C SER A 276 -8.30 -21.11 28.47
N ARG A 277 -9.20 -20.19 28.77
CA ARG A 277 -9.52 -19.09 27.83
C ARG A 277 -9.22 -17.72 28.41
N LEU A 278 -8.82 -16.82 27.49
CA LEU A 278 -8.57 -15.41 27.78
C LEU A 278 -9.45 -14.55 26.88
N CYS A 279 -9.87 -13.42 27.41
CA CYS A 279 -10.44 -12.33 26.63
C CYS A 279 -9.43 -11.17 26.55
N LEU A 280 -9.12 -10.75 25.34
CA LEU A 280 -8.24 -9.62 25.03
C LEU A 280 -9.09 -8.44 24.56
N ASP A 281 -8.60 -7.22 24.76
CA ASP A 281 -9.20 -5.97 24.28
C ASP A 281 -8.96 -5.71 22.77
N LEU A 282 -8.84 -6.78 21.95
CA LEU A 282 -8.55 -6.73 20.52
C LEU A 282 -9.76 -7.15 19.68
N GLY A 283 -10.78 -6.31 19.60
CA GLY A 283 -11.92 -6.55 18.74
C GLY A 283 -11.66 -6.20 17.25
N HIS A 284 -12.68 -6.47 16.40
CA HIS A 284 -12.56 -6.19 14.97
C HIS A 284 -12.55 -4.69 14.61
N LYS A 285 -12.80 -3.80 15.58
CA LYS A 285 -12.58 -2.36 15.43
C LYS A 285 -11.11 -1.94 15.59
N SER A 286 -10.27 -2.86 16.07
CA SER A 286 -8.84 -2.59 16.34
C SER A 286 -7.89 -3.43 15.51
N ILE A 287 -8.40 -4.41 14.76
CA ILE A 287 -7.63 -5.21 13.80
C ILE A 287 -8.49 -5.61 12.61
N ALA A 288 -7.89 -5.68 11.44
CA ALA A 288 -8.55 -6.09 10.19
C ALA A 288 -9.23 -7.47 10.33
N ALA A 289 -10.50 -7.54 9.96
CA ALA A 289 -11.36 -8.70 10.21
C ALA A 289 -11.83 -9.42 8.93
N GLU A 290 -11.31 -9.08 7.76
CA GLU A 290 -11.70 -9.67 6.47
C GLU A 290 -11.19 -11.10 6.27
N ASN A 291 -10.13 -11.48 7.00
CA ASN A 291 -9.63 -12.85 6.99
C ASN A 291 -10.39 -13.74 7.99
N GLN A 292 -10.23 -15.07 7.86
CA GLN A 292 -10.68 -16.02 8.85
C GLN A 292 -10.07 -15.69 10.21
N LEU A 293 -10.76 -16.07 11.29
CA LEU A 293 -10.44 -15.65 12.66
C LEU A 293 -8.99 -15.99 13.08
N ASP A 294 -8.49 -17.14 12.69
CA ASP A 294 -7.13 -17.63 12.93
C ASP A 294 -6.07 -16.91 12.11
N ARG A 295 -6.49 -16.11 11.11
CA ARG A 295 -5.64 -15.32 10.22
C ARG A 295 -5.90 -13.83 10.34
N ARG A 296 -6.06 -13.33 11.56
CA ARG A 296 -6.19 -11.90 11.85
C ARG A 296 -4.96 -11.34 12.57
N VAL A 297 -4.41 -12.11 13.52
CA VAL A 297 -3.23 -11.72 14.30
C VAL A 297 -2.34 -12.91 14.61
N GLY A 298 -1.03 -12.74 14.59
CA GLY A 298 -0.04 -13.69 15.07
C GLY A 298 0.73 -13.11 16.24
N PHE A 299 0.57 -13.67 17.44
CA PHE A 299 1.22 -13.16 18.65
C PHE A 299 2.70 -13.57 18.71
N LEU A 300 3.59 -12.62 19.02
CA LEU A 300 5.03 -12.83 19.15
C LEU A 300 5.43 -13.44 20.51
N ASN A 301 4.64 -13.19 21.54
CA ASN A 301 4.84 -13.66 22.93
C ASN A 301 3.64 -14.43 23.45
N GLY A 302 2.81 -14.96 22.56
CA GLY A 302 1.62 -15.76 22.88
C GLY A 302 1.63 -17.05 22.08
N GLU A 303 2.70 -17.85 22.19
CA GLU A 303 2.79 -19.13 21.51
C GLU A 303 1.67 -20.07 21.98
N GLY A 304 0.98 -20.69 21.03
CA GLY A 304 -0.14 -21.58 21.32
C GLY A 304 -1.49 -20.88 21.55
N LEU A 305 -1.57 -19.55 21.56
CA LEU A 305 -2.85 -18.85 21.62
C LEU A 305 -3.63 -19.05 20.32
N VAL A 306 -4.85 -19.59 20.42
CA VAL A 306 -5.73 -19.82 19.26
C VAL A 306 -6.96 -18.93 19.38
N PRO A 307 -7.20 -17.98 18.44
CA PRO A 307 -8.42 -17.20 18.39
C PRO A 307 -9.65 -18.10 18.19
N VAL A 308 -10.65 -17.99 19.08
CA VAL A 308 -11.88 -18.79 19.03
C VAL A 308 -13.16 -17.96 18.93
N GLY A 309 -13.08 -16.64 19.14
CA GLY A 309 -14.19 -15.72 18.98
C GLY A 309 -13.73 -14.28 18.94
N GLN A 310 -14.37 -13.44 18.13
CA GLN A 310 -14.11 -12.00 18.10
C GLN A 310 -15.41 -11.22 17.94
N SER A 311 -15.52 -10.14 18.69
CA SER A 311 -16.60 -9.16 18.60
C SER A 311 -16.03 -7.76 18.30
N GLU A 312 -16.79 -6.74 18.49
CA GLU A 312 -16.39 -5.37 18.16
C GLU A 312 -15.13 -4.92 18.88
N GLU A 313 -15.06 -5.19 20.22
CA GLU A 313 -13.97 -4.73 21.09
C GLU A 313 -13.21 -5.88 21.76
N HIS A 314 -13.56 -7.15 21.51
CA HIS A 314 -13.03 -8.29 22.25
C HIS A 314 -12.52 -9.39 21.31
N LEU A 315 -11.41 -10.01 21.69
CA LEU A 315 -10.90 -11.25 21.09
C LEU A 315 -10.79 -12.31 22.17
N VAL A 316 -11.52 -13.43 22.01
CA VAL A 316 -11.39 -14.59 22.86
C VAL A 316 -10.39 -15.56 22.26
N VAL A 317 -9.41 -15.97 23.05
CA VAL A 317 -8.38 -16.93 22.66
C VAL A 317 -8.40 -18.14 23.60
N GLU A 318 -8.21 -19.32 23.04
CA GLU A 318 -7.87 -20.54 23.77
C GLU A 318 -6.38 -20.51 24.08
N ALA A 319 -6.00 -20.66 25.36
CA ALA A 319 -4.63 -20.61 25.83
C ALA A 319 -4.16 -21.95 26.41
N GLY A 320 -5.08 -22.93 26.50
CA GLY A 320 -4.85 -24.22 27.14
C GLY A 320 -4.92 -24.15 28.65
N ALA A 321 -5.21 -25.28 29.29
CA ALA A 321 -5.27 -25.36 30.76
C ALA A 321 -3.90 -25.09 31.39
N GLY A 322 -3.86 -24.30 32.48
CA GLY A 322 -2.63 -23.99 33.18
C GLY A 322 -1.72 -22.97 32.49
N HIS A 323 -2.23 -22.17 31.57
CA HIS A 323 -1.49 -21.21 30.75
C HIS A 323 -0.66 -20.16 31.50
N GLY A 324 -0.94 -19.89 32.77
CA GLY A 324 -0.15 -18.95 33.61
C GLY A 324 -0.36 -17.45 33.31
N TYR A 325 -1.07 -17.06 32.25
CA TYR A 325 -1.30 -15.65 31.91
C TYR A 325 -2.24 -14.98 32.93
N ALA A 326 -1.83 -13.84 33.46
CA ALA A 326 -2.62 -13.02 34.38
C ALA A 326 -3.48 -11.99 33.61
N ILE A 327 -4.52 -11.44 34.26
CA ILE A 327 -5.19 -10.22 33.81
C ILE A 327 -4.14 -9.10 33.75
N GLY A 328 -4.17 -8.31 32.68
CA GLY A 328 -3.16 -7.27 32.40
C GLY A 328 -1.94 -7.76 31.59
N THR A 329 -1.78 -9.10 31.39
CA THR A 329 -0.71 -9.61 30.49
C THR A 329 -0.83 -8.96 29.11
N VAL A 330 0.32 -8.46 28.62
CA VAL A 330 0.41 -7.79 27.31
C VAL A 330 0.83 -8.76 26.23
N PHE A 331 0.16 -8.70 25.09
CA PHE A 331 0.53 -9.41 23.87
C PHE A 331 0.86 -8.46 22.74
N TYR A 332 1.89 -8.82 21.96
CA TYR A 332 2.34 -8.11 20.76
C TYR A 332 1.96 -8.93 19.54
N GLY A 333 1.05 -8.42 18.72
CA GLY A 333 0.52 -9.13 17.56
C GLY A 333 0.97 -8.53 16.24
N ILE A 334 1.44 -9.37 15.31
CA ILE A 334 1.63 -8.96 13.91
C ILE A 334 0.27 -9.13 13.22
N PRO A 335 -0.33 -8.05 12.67
CA PRO A 335 -1.54 -8.19 11.86
C PRO A 335 -1.28 -9.06 10.62
N TYR A 336 -2.23 -9.92 10.28
CA TYR A 336 -2.15 -10.65 9.00
C TYR A 336 -2.36 -9.73 7.79
N HIS A 337 -3.08 -8.62 7.97
CA HIS A 337 -3.24 -7.61 6.95
C HIS A 337 -3.13 -6.20 7.57
N ILE A 338 -1.96 -5.61 7.42
CA ILE A 338 -1.67 -4.32 8.06
C ILE A 338 -2.42 -3.15 7.41
N CYS A 339 -2.67 -3.16 6.10
CA CYS A 339 -3.26 -2.02 5.41
C CYS A 339 -4.64 -1.62 5.96
N PRO A 340 -5.64 -2.52 6.06
CA PRO A 340 -6.92 -2.17 6.68
C PRO A 340 -6.80 -1.97 8.19
N THR A 341 -5.86 -2.62 8.88
CA THR A 341 -5.60 -2.40 10.31
C THR A 341 -5.18 -0.95 10.57
N VAL A 342 -4.21 -0.40 9.81
CA VAL A 342 -3.80 1.01 9.95
C VAL A 342 -4.97 1.97 9.75
N ALA A 343 -5.90 1.67 8.85
CA ALA A 343 -7.06 2.52 8.59
C ALA A 343 -8.05 2.59 9.76
N LEU A 344 -7.97 1.68 10.75
CA LEU A 344 -8.78 1.72 11.97
C LEU A 344 -8.25 2.74 13.00
N TYR A 345 -6.97 3.12 12.91
CA TYR A 345 -6.31 4.00 13.87
C TYR A 345 -6.08 5.41 13.30
N ASP A 346 -6.40 6.44 14.05
CA ASP A 346 -6.11 7.84 13.68
C ASP A 346 -4.63 8.19 13.88
N ARG A 347 -3.95 7.45 14.76
CA ARG A 347 -2.53 7.56 15.08
C ARG A 347 -1.91 6.19 15.37
N VAL A 348 -0.61 6.14 15.28
CA VAL A 348 0.21 5.03 15.76
C VAL A 348 1.24 5.58 16.73
N PHE A 349 1.60 4.80 17.75
CA PHE A 349 2.69 5.17 18.66
C PHE A 349 4.02 4.71 18.08
N THR A 350 5.05 5.54 18.17
CA THR A 350 6.41 5.19 17.74
C THR A 350 7.21 4.61 18.89
N ILE A 351 7.96 3.55 18.60
CA ILE A 351 8.80 2.86 19.57
C ILE A 351 10.26 2.95 19.12
N GLU A 352 11.09 3.63 19.90
CA GLU A 352 12.54 3.74 19.70
C GLU A 352 13.22 3.39 21.02
N ASP A 353 14.33 2.65 20.94
CA ASP A 353 15.08 2.15 22.11
C ASP A 353 14.22 1.42 23.16
N GLY A 354 13.16 0.76 22.69
CA GLY A 354 12.22 0.02 23.54
C GLY A 354 11.30 0.91 24.38
N LYS A 355 11.10 2.18 24.02
CA LYS A 355 10.20 3.13 24.69
C LYS A 355 9.28 3.82 23.70
N VAL A 356 8.14 4.29 24.19
CA VAL A 356 7.27 5.19 23.42
C VAL A 356 7.98 6.51 23.20
N SER A 357 8.36 6.81 21.95
CA SER A 357 9.09 8.03 21.56
C SER A 357 8.17 9.15 21.06
N GLY A 358 6.94 8.82 20.68
CA GLY A 358 5.98 9.77 20.16
C GLY A 358 4.81 9.12 19.44
N GLU A 359 4.18 9.87 18.55
CA GLU A 359 3.08 9.36 17.73
C GLU A 359 3.14 9.88 16.29
N TRP A 360 2.68 9.07 15.34
CA TRP A 360 2.45 9.47 13.95
C TRP A 360 0.97 9.45 13.62
N ARG A 361 0.49 10.50 12.96
CA ARG A 361 -0.91 10.58 12.51
C ARG A 361 -1.09 9.83 11.19
N ASN A 362 -2.21 9.12 11.06
CA ASN A 362 -2.65 8.49 9.82
C ASN A 362 -3.69 9.39 9.12
N VAL A 363 -3.31 10.63 8.78
CA VAL A 363 -4.24 11.69 8.35
C VAL A 363 -5.08 11.29 7.13
N ALA A 364 -4.50 10.53 6.21
CA ALA A 364 -5.19 10.13 4.98
C ALA A 364 -6.11 8.89 5.15
N ARG A 365 -6.37 8.44 6.40
CA ARG A 365 -7.50 7.54 6.67
C ARG A 365 -8.83 8.24 6.44
N ASP A 366 -8.89 9.53 6.64
CA ASP A 366 -10.01 10.36 6.26
C ASP A 366 -10.10 10.45 4.73
N ARG A 367 -11.33 10.49 4.20
CA ARG A 367 -11.55 10.54 2.75
C ARG A 367 -11.42 11.95 2.18
N GLN A 368 -11.35 12.93 3.06
CA GLN A 368 -11.20 14.34 2.75
C GLN A 368 -10.35 15.00 3.83
N LEU A 369 -9.31 15.72 3.44
CA LEU A 369 -8.53 16.57 4.33
C LEU A 369 -9.04 18.01 4.21
N THR A 370 -8.63 18.72 3.17
CA THR A 370 -9.10 20.10 2.92
C THR A 370 -9.73 20.27 1.53
N ILE A 371 -9.49 19.34 0.61
CA ILE A 371 -9.98 19.36 -0.79
C ILE A 371 -11.08 18.33 -1.02
#